data_9bec0e322ccf9f52a101e7ea3ace7152
#
_entry.id   9bec0e322ccf9f52a101e7ea3ace7152
#
_cell.length_a   1.000
_cell.length_b   1.000
_cell.length_c   1.000
_cell.angle_alpha   90.00
_cell.angle_beta   90.00
_cell.angle_gamma   90.00
#
_symmetry.space_group_name_H-M   'P 1'
#
loop_
_entity.id
_entity.type
_entity.pdbx_description
1 polymer ?
#
loop_
_entity_poly.entity_id
_entity_poly.type
_entity_poly.pdbx_seq_one_letter_code
_entity_poly.pdbx_strand_id
1 'polypeptide(L)'
;MALWLMDIYQIFSSTLSTLYVLVIVSVIILMVLENRNPVKTVSWILVLTFLPVVGLILYFHFGRDQRRERRISKKGYSRLISKPRAEFQAQDAVVVPTEYKHLVKLFQNVDQSFPFGGNQIETYTDGESMLNALLDELKKAEHHIHMEFYIFDDDEVGRRVRQVLEEKAKAGVKVRVIYDAVGCWSVSSKFFEQMSKAGIEVRAFLKVYLPFLSGRINYRNHRKLTIIDGKVGFIGGMNLAERYVKGVKWGNWRDTHLKVVGKAVHGLQTTFLLDWYYVERELLTSEEFFPKLPDYGESIAQIVTGEPTSPWADIEHGLVKTIVGAKKYFYVQTPYFLPTEPILFALQTAALAGVDVRLMIPQKSDTVLPHLGTLSYLRDVLQAGVKVYRYKKGFLHSKLMVSDDALVTVGSTNMDFRSFEHNFEVNAFIYDKQLASDMKRVFIQDQADSEQVFLKEWNKRPWYERLVEGTVRLMAPLL
;
A
#
# COMPACT_ATOMS: atom_id res chain seq x y z
N MET A 1 28.46 -0.78 -56.07
CA MET A 1 28.14 -0.07 -54.80
C MET A 1 26.76 -0.39 -54.28
N ALA A 2 25.66 -0.29 -55.08
CA ALA A 2 24.30 -0.58 -54.62
C ALA A 2 24.09 -2.05 -54.17
N LEU A 3 24.53 -3.03 -54.94
CA LEU A 3 24.46 -4.45 -54.59
C LEU A 3 25.19 -4.79 -53.30
N TRP A 4 26.39 -4.26 -53.11
CA TRP A 4 27.17 -4.45 -51.86
C TRP A 4 26.49 -3.82 -50.62
N LEU A 5 25.83 -2.68 -50.76
CA LEU A 5 25.04 -2.08 -49.68
C LEU A 5 23.77 -2.90 -49.38
N MET A 6 23.14 -3.51 -50.36
CA MET A 6 22.00 -4.42 -50.18
C MET A 6 22.42 -5.70 -49.44
N ASP A 7 23.56 -6.29 -49.77
CA ASP A 7 24.09 -7.49 -49.09
C ASP A 7 24.42 -7.20 -47.63
N ILE A 8 25.05 -6.06 -47.35
CA ILE A 8 25.33 -5.63 -45.96
C ILE A 8 24.04 -5.42 -45.20
N TYR A 9 23.03 -4.75 -45.79
CA TYR A 9 21.73 -4.55 -45.16
C TYR A 9 21.02 -5.87 -44.85
N GLN A 10 21.05 -6.84 -45.80
CA GLN A 10 20.45 -8.17 -45.57
C GLN A 10 21.18 -8.94 -44.49
N ILE A 11 22.51 -8.95 -44.48
CA ILE A 11 23.31 -9.61 -43.42
C ILE A 11 23.01 -8.97 -42.07
N PHE A 12 23.02 -7.62 -41.99
CA PHE A 12 22.75 -6.90 -40.75
C PHE A 12 21.32 -7.18 -40.24
N SER A 13 20.31 -7.11 -41.11
CA SER A 13 18.91 -7.36 -40.76
C SER A 13 18.69 -8.82 -40.32
N SER A 14 19.30 -9.78 -40.99
CA SER A 14 19.25 -11.21 -40.68
C SER A 14 19.93 -11.48 -39.31
N THR A 15 21.10 -10.89 -39.05
CA THR A 15 21.82 -11.02 -37.78
C THR A 15 21.02 -10.44 -36.64
N LEU A 16 20.46 -9.24 -36.82
CA LEU A 16 19.63 -8.58 -35.80
C LEU A 16 18.36 -9.39 -35.49
N SER A 17 17.70 -9.93 -36.49
CA SER A 17 16.51 -10.80 -36.35
C SER A 17 16.86 -12.09 -35.60
N THR A 18 17.99 -12.72 -35.94
CA THR A 18 18.46 -13.93 -35.25
C THR A 18 18.78 -13.64 -33.78
N LEU A 19 19.47 -12.55 -33.49
CA LEU A 19 19.78 -12.12 -32.11
C LEU A 19 18.50 -11.86 -31.32
N TYR A 20 17.52 -11.19 -31.94
CA TYR A 20 16.22 -10.94 -31.33
C TYR A 20 15.50 -12.25 -30.96
N VAL A 21 15.43 -13.22 -31.91
CA VAL A 21 14.81 -14.53 -31.65
C VAL A 21 15.52 -15.25 -30.48
N LEU A 22 16.84 -15.22 -30.45
CA LEU A 22 17.60 -15.81 -29.35
C LEU A 22 17.29 -15.17 -27.99
N VAL A 23 17.15 -13.85 -27.95
CA VAL A 23 16.76 -13.12 -26.72
C VAL A 23 15.35 -13.54 -26.30
N ILE A 24 14.37 -13.57 -27.22
CA ILE A 24 13.00 -13.98 -26.90
C ILE A 24 12.96 -15.41 -26.36
N VAL A 25 13.61 -16.35 -27.05
CA VAL A 25 13.65 -17.75 -26.59
C VAL A 25 14.30 -17.86 -25.21
N SER A 26 15.38 -17.12 -24.96
CA SER A 26 16.04 -17.09 -23.65
C SER A 26 15.09 -16.55 -22.55
N VAL A 27 14.36 -15.47 -22.83
CA VAL A 27 13.37 -14.91 -21.89
C VAL A 27 12.25 -15.90 -21.61
N ILE A 28 11.75 -16.58 -22.65
CA ILE A 28 10.69 -17.61 -22.50
C ILE A 28 11.19 -18.78 -21.64
N ILE A 29 12.41 -19.28 -21.91
CA ILE A 29 13.01 -20.34 -21.09
C ILE A 29 13.13 -19.91 -19.64
N LEU A 30 13.62 -18.69 -19.36
CA LEU A 30 13.71 -18.16 -18.00
C LEU A 30 12.33 -18.09 -17.32
N MET A 31 11.28 -17.59 -18.01
CA MET A 31 9.93 -17.55 -17.45
C MET A 31 9.37 -18.93 -17.12
N VAL A 32 9.65 -19.93 -17.95
CA VAL A 32 9.22 -21.33 -17.72
C VAL A 32 9.97 -21.93 -16.52
N LEU A 33 11.29 -21.71 -16.43
CA LEU A 33 12.12 -22.20 -15.34
C LEU A 33 11.76 -21.57 -13.98
N GLU A 34 11.23 -20.35 -13.97
CA GLU A 34 10.79 -19.67 -12.77
C GLU A 34 9.45 -20.18 -12.21
N ASN A 35 8.77 -21.10 -12.90
CA ASN A 35 7.45 -21.66 -12.50
C ASN A 35 6.43 -20.56 -12.11
N ARG A 36 6.33 -19.52 -12.94
CA ARG A 36 5.38 -18.43 -12.77
C ARG A 36 3.94 -18.87 -13.02
N ASN A 37 3.00 -17.97 -12.69
CA ASN A 37 1.59 -18.18 -13.02
C ASN A 37 1.43 -18.49 -14.52
N PRO A 38 0.85 -19.65 -14.89
CA PRO A 38 0.78 -20.09 -16.28
C PRO A 38 0.06 -19.09 -17.20
N VAL A 39 -1.03 -18.47 -16.72
CA VAL A 39 -1.81 -17.50 -17.52
C VAL A 39 -0.97 -16.25 -17.79
N LYS A 40 -0.30 -15.70 -16.78
CA LYS A 40 0.64 -14.56 -16.95
C LYS A 40 1.78 -14.94 -17.91
N THR A 41 2.33 -16.14 -17.78
CA THR A 41 3.43 -16.62 -18.64
C THR A 41 3.00 -16.72 -20.12
N VAL A 42 1.85 -17.37 -20.40
CA VAL A 42 1.32 -17.48 -21.77
C VAL A 42 1.03 -16.10 -22.35
N SER A 43 0.42 -15.19 -21.57
CA SER A 43 0.16 -13.81 -22.01
C SER A 43 1.44 -13.10 -22.44
N TRP A 44 2.52 -13.21 -21.64
CA TRP A 44 3.81 -12.60 -21.99
C TRP A 44 4.46 -13.26 -23.20
N ILE A 45 4.34 -14.57 -23.36
CA ILE A 45 4.84 -15.28 -24.57
C ILE A 45 4.14 -14.71 -25.83
N LEU A 46 2.80 -14.53 -25.77
CA LEU A 46 2.06 -13.93 -26.88
C LEU A 46 2.50 -12.49 -27.16
N VAL A 47 2.65 -11.65 -26.12
CA VAL A 47 3.11 -10.27 -26.27
C VAL A 47 4.51 -10.23 -26.92
N LEU A 48 5.44 -11.05 -26.43
CA LEU A 48 6.80 -11.11 -26.97
C LEU A 48 6.84 -11.62 -28.42
N THR A 49 5.93 -12.52 -28.79
CA THR A 49 5.87 -13.10 -30.13
C THR A 49 5.25 -12.12 -31.14
N PHE A 50 4.13 -11.47 -30.77
CA PHE A 50 3.36 -10.64 -31.73
C PHE A 50 3.75 -9.16 -31.73
N LEU A 51 4.43 -8.66 -30.67
CA LEU A 51 4.88 -7.28 -30.57
C LEU A 51 6.42 -7.21 -30.45
N PRO A 52 7.16 -7.47 -31.53
CA PRO A 52 8.61 -7.44 -31.51
C PRO A 52 9.12 -6.06 -31.05
N VAL A 53 10.21 -6.03 -30.26
CA VAL A 53 10.81 -4.86 -29.62
C VAL A 53 9.92 -4.22 -28.57
N VAL A 54 8.68 -3.83 -28.91
CA VAL A 54 7.72 -3.24 -27.96
C VAL A 54 7.37 -4.24 -26.86
N GLY A 55 7.10 -5.50 -27.21
CA GLY A 55 6.84 -6.56 -26.24
C GLY A 55 8.00 -6.80 -25.29
N LEU A 56 9.24 -6.72 -25.77
CA LEU A 56 10.43 -6.84 -24.92
C LEU A 56 10.53 -5.67 -23.92
N ILE A 57 10.30 -4.45 -24.38
CA ILE A 57 10.27 -3.25 -23.53
C ILE A 57 9.16 -3.40 -22.46
N LEU A 58 7.96 -3.77 -22.87
CA LEU A 58 6.85 -3.99 -21.94
C LEU A 58 7.16 -5.10 -20.94
N TYR A 59 7.77 -6.20 -21.37
CA TYR A 59 8.18 -7.28 -20.47
C TYR A 59 9.18 -6.83 -19.42
N PHE A 60 10.22 -6.06 -19.80
CA PHE A 60 11.18 -5.55 -18.85
C PHE A 60 10.58 -4.57 -17.83
N HIS A 61 9.50 -3.84 -18.19
CA HIS A 61 8.84 -2.90 -17.29
C HIS A 61 7.76 -3.56 -16.41
N PHE A 62 7.00 -4.51 -16.95
CA PHE A 62 5.81 -5.07 -16.32
C PHE A 62 5.86 -6.57 -16.09
N GLY A 63 6.74 -7.29 -16.81
CA GLY A 63 6.78 -8.75 -16.81
C GLY A 63 7.77 -9.36 -15.82
N ARG A 64 8.71 -8.58 -15.25
CA ARG A 64 9.72 -9.11 -14.34
C ARG A 64 9.16 -9.31 -12.94
N ASP A 65 9.40 -10.48 -12.36
CA ASP A 65 9.07 -10.78 -10.97
C ASP A 65 10.27 -10.44 -10.07
N GLN A 66 10.07 -9.53 -9.09
CA GLN A 66 11.11 -9.12 -8.15
C GLN A 66 11.02 -9.86 -6.80
N ARG A 67 10.09 -10.77 -6.61
CA ARG A 67 9.88 -11.49 -5.35
C ARG A 67 11.10 -12.28 -4.85
N ARG A 68 12.16 -12.36 -5.64
CA ARG A 68 13.43 -13.03 -5.27
C ARG A 68 14.56 -12.07 -4.94
N GLU A 69 14.37 -10.77 -5.09
CA GLU A 69 15.40 -9.79 -4.76
C GLU A 69 15.37 -9.49 -3.24
N ARG A 70 16.41 -9.90 -2.54
CA ARG A 70 16.54 -9.58 -1.10
C ARG A 70 16.97 -8.13 -0.91
N ARG A 71 16.16 -7.37 -0.18
CA ARG A 71 16.44 -5.97 0.18
C ARG A 71 17.57 -5.84 1.20
N ILE A 72 17.66 -6.79 2.11
CA ILE A 72 18.61 -6.82 3.23
C ILE A 72 19.13 -8.24 3.44
N SER A 73 20.37 -8.37 3.92
CA SER A 73 20.91 -9.67 4.30
C SER A 73 20.14 -10.28 5.48
N LYS A 74 20.08 -11.61 5.56
CA LYS A 74 19.43 -12.31 6.71
C LYS A 74 19.96 -11.80 8.05
N LYS A 75 21.29 -11.56 8.15
CA LYS A 75 21.92 -11.06 9.37
C LYS A 75 21.50 -9.63 9.70
N GLY A 76 21.43 -8.74 8.69
CA GLY A 76 20.97 -7.36 8.87
C GLY A 76 19.51 -7.31 9.33
N TYR A 77 18.63 -8.07 8.66
CA TYR A 77 17.22 -8.18 9.05
C TYR A 77 17.06 -8.71 10.49
N SER A 78 17.75 -9.80 10.83
CA SER A 78 17.71 -10.37 12.18
C SER A 78 18.16 -9.37 13.25
N ARG A 79 19.11 -8.48 12.95
CA ARG A 79 19.52 -7.42 13.88
C ARG A 79 18.41 -6.36 14.08
N LEU A 80 17.77 -5.92 13.00
CA LEU A 80 16.68 -4.93 13.10
C LEU A 80 15.49 -5.44 13.91
N ILE A 81 15.09 -6.69 13.70
CA ILE A 81 13.94 -7.27 14.39
C ILE A 81 14.26 -7.85 15.78
N SER A 82 15.53 -7.87 16.19
CA SER A 82 15.94 -8.50 17.47
C SER A 82 15.28 -7.86 18.68
N LYS A 83 15.18 -6.53 18.69
CA LYS A 83 14.56 -5.78 19.81
C LYS A 83 13.04 -5.88 19.83
N PRO A 84 12.29 -5.61 18.73
CA PRO A 84 10.86 -5.88 18.69
C PRO A 84 10.50 -7.32 19.05
N ARG A 85 11.34 -8.29 18.61
CA ARG A 85 11.16 -9.70 19.00
C ARG A 85 11.36 -9.94 20.49
N ALA A 86 12.41 -9.35 21.08
CA ALA A 86 12.70 -9.47 22.51
C ALA A 86 11.58 -8.82 23.35
N GLU A 87 11.10 -7.64 22.92
CA GLU A 87 9.99 -6.96 23.57
C GLU A 87 8.70 -7.80 23.50
N PHE A 88 8.39 -8.38 22.33
CA PHE A 88 7.28 -9.31 22.17
C PHE A 88 7.39 -10.54 23.07
N GLN A 89 8.60 -11.08 23.24
CA GLN A 89 8.83 -12.25 24.11
C GLN A 89 8.76 -11.89 25.59
N ALA A 90 9.08 -10.64 25.95
CA ALA A 90 9.09 -10.15 27.34
C ALA A 90 7.73 -9.63 27.81
N GLN A 91 6.79 -9.33 26.90
CA GLN A 91 5.44 -8.93 27.31
C GLN A 91 4.67 -10.11 27.84
N ASP A 92 3.77 -9.87 28.79
CA ASP A 92 2.81 -10.86 29.25
C ASP A 92 2.01 -11.40 28.04
N ALA A 93 1.54 -12.65 28.16
CA ALA A 93 0.87 -13.31 27.05
C ALA A 93 -0.27 -12.47 26.48
N VAL A 94 -0.06 -11.91 25.27
CA VAL A 94 -1.09 -11.14 24.58
C VAL A 94 -2.24 -12.07 24.20
N VAL A 95 -3.37 -11.89 24.86
CA VAL A 95 -4.56 -12.72 24.66
C VAL A 95 -5.33 -12.20 23.45
N VAL A 96 -4.90 -12.59 22.26
CA VAL A 96 -5.67 -12.35 21.04
C VAL A 96 -6.92 -13.23 21.05
N PRO A 97 -8.09 -12.72 20.62
CA PRO A 97 -9.30 -13.54 20.48
C PRO A 97 -9.03 -14.83 19.70
N THR A 98 -9.59 -15.94 20.17
CA THR A 98 -9.24 -17.29 19.69
C THR A 98 -9.44 -17.43 18.18
N GLU A 99 -10.47 -16.78 17.61
CA GLU A 99 -10.78 -16.75 16.19
C GLU A 99 -9.66 -16.13 15.33
N TYR A 100 -8.84 -15.25 15.89
CA TYR A 100 -7.75 -14.55 15.17
C TYR A 100 -6.35 -15.16 15.42
N LYS A 101 -6.20 -16.18 16.26
CA LYS A 101 -4.90 -16.83 16.53
C LYS A 101 -4.20 -17.30 15.25
N HIS A 102 -4.96 -17.85 14.30
CA HIS A 102 -4.40 -18.29 13.03
C HIS A 102 -4.02 -17.13 12.12
N LEU A 103 -4.72 -15.98 12.18
CA LEU A 103 -4.35 -14.77 11.45
C LEU A 103 -3.04 -14.19 12.00
N VAL A 104 -2.93 -14.08 13.32
CA VAL A 104 -1.68 -13.64 13.97
C VAL A 104 -0.51 -14.55 13.60
N LYS A 105 -0.72 -15.87 13.64
CA LYS A 105 0.31 -16.84 13.27
C LYS A 105 0.71 -16.73 11.79
N LEU A 106 -0.25 -16.47 10.91
CA LEU A 106 0.02 -16.23 9.49
C LEU A 106 0.99 -15.05 9.33
N PHE A 107 0.70 -13.88 9.92
CA PHE A 107 1.54 -12.71 9.84
C PHE A 107 2.93 -12.91 10.46
N GLN A 108 3.02 -13.64 11.56
CA GLN A 108 4.33 -14.04 12.12
C GLN A 108 5.17 -14.88 11.14
N ASN A 109 4.53 -15.72 10.33
CA ASN A 109 5.22 -16.59 9.39
C ASN A 109 5.60 -15.89 8.09
N VAL A 110 4.73 -15.01 7.55
CA VAL A 110 4.96 -14.36 6.25
C VAL A 110 5.78 -13.07 6.38
N ASP A 111 5.48 -12.23 7.37
CA ASP A 111 6.06 -10.88 7.54
C ASP A 111 6.91 -10.72 8.82
N GLN A 112 7.00 -11.77 9.68
CA GLN A 112 7.59 -11.69 11.01
C GLN A 112 7.01 -10.54 11.87
N SER A 113 5.78 -10.17 11.61
CA SER A 113 5.05 -9.17 12.38
C SER A 113 4.59 -9.75 13.72
N PHE A 114 4.77 -9.00 14.80
CA PHE A 114 4.40 -9.40 16.16
C PHE A 114 3.17 -8.62 16.64
N PRO A 115 2.20 -9.28 17.32
CA PRO A 115 1.12 -8.57 17.99
C PRO A 115 1.63 -7.96 19.29
N PHE A 116 1.39 -6.67 19.50
CA PHE A 116 1.71 -5.95 20.71
C PHE A 116 0.42 -5.50 21.39
N GLY A 117 0.30 -5.79 22.70
CA GLY A 117 -0.77 -5.29 23.56
C GLY A 117 -0.42 -3.94 24.19
N GLY A 118 -1.35 -3.39 24.98
CA GLY A 118 -1.13 -2.17 25.74
C GLY A 118 -1.08 -0.90 24.91
N ASN A 119 -1.72 -0.86 23.73
CA ASN A 119 -1.70 0.33 22.89
C ASN A 119 -2.96 1.18 23.08
N GLN A 120 -2.80 2.51 23.03
CA GLN A 120 -3.88 3.47 22.82
C GLN A 120 -3.92 3.83 21.33
N ILE A 121 -5.13 3.79 20.73
CA ILE A 121 -5.33 4.08 19.31
C ILE A 121 -6.40 5.16 19.17
N GLU A 122 -6.05 6.23 18.44
CA GLU A 122 -6.94 7.30 18.06
C GLU A 122 -7.17 7.25 16.54
N THR A 123 -8.38 7.56 16.10
CA THR A 123 -8.76 7.50 14.67
C THR A 123 -9.13 8.87 14.13
N TYR A 124 -8.65 9.17 12.94
CA TYR A 124 -8.94 10.42 12.22
C TYR A 124 -9.59 10.08 10.89
N THR A 125 -10.70 10.74 10.57
CA THR A 125 -11.46 10.50 9.34
C THR A 125 -11.42 11.69 8.38
N ASP A 126 -10.75 12.77 8.77
CA ASP A 126 -10.50 13.99 8.00
C ASP A 126 -9.06 14.46 8.15
N GLY A 127 -8.56 15.15 7.12
CA GLY A 127 -7.17 15.55 7.05
C GLY A 127 -6.78 16.67 8.01
N GLU A 128 -7.71 17.55 8.39
CA GLU A 128 -7.39 18.68 9.28
C GLU A 128 -7.14 18.20 10.70
N SER A 129 -8.05 17.37 11.23
CA SER A 129 -7.88 16.77 12.57
C SER A 129 -6.61 15.94 12.66
N MET A 130 -6.32 15.13 11.63
CA MET A 130 -5.09 14.34 11.55
C MET A 130 -3.84 15.23 11.51
N LEU A 131 -3.82 16.27 10.67
CA LEU A 131 -2.69 17.17 10.53
C LEU A 131 -2.40 17.91 11.85
N ASN A 132 -3.43 18.42 12.51
CA ASN A 132 -3.27 19.11 13.78
C ASN A 132 -2.69 18.19 14.86
N ALA A 133 -3.21 16.95 14.98
CA ALA A 133 -2.67 15.95 15.89
C ALA A 133 -1.22 15.58 15.56
N LEU A 134 -0.88 15.43 14.28
CA LEU A 134 0.48 15.17 13.83
C LEU A 134 1.42 16.30 14.20
N LEU A 135 1.07 17.55 13.92
CA LEU A 135 1.89 18.73 14.23
C LEU A 135 2.11 18.88 15.75
N ASP A 136 1.09 18.59 16.56
CA ASP A 136 1.19 18.65 18.01
C ASP A 136 2.13 17.58 18.57
N GLU A 137 2.12 16.36 18.03
CA GLU A 137 3.06 15.33 18.44
C GLU A 137 4.48 15.60 17.92
N LEU A 138 4.64 16.10 16.69
CA LEU A 138 5.95 16.48 16.15
C LEU A 138 6.64 17.55 17.03
N LYS A 139 5.90 18.54 17.53
CA LYS A 139 6.42 19.57 18.46
C LYS A 139 6.92 18.99 19.79
N LYS A 140 6.39 17.86 20.24
CA LYS A 140 6.79 17.19 21.48
C LYS A 140 8.02 16.30 21.33
N ALA A 141 8.47 16.02 20.12
CA ALA A 141 9.61 15.14 19.85
C ALA A 141 10.87 15.62 20.60
N GLU A 142 11.56 14.70 21.27
CA GLU A 142 12.76 14.97 22.06
C GLU A 142 14.01 14.30 21.49
N HIS A 143 13.85 13.14 20.84
CA HIS A 143 14.95 12.30 20.41
C HIS A 143 15.03 12.16 18.89
N HIS A 144 13.96 11.62 18.24
CA HIS A 144 13.95 11.42 16.80
C HIS A 144 12.55 11.50 16.19
N ILE A 145 12.53 11.90 14.92
CA ILE A 145 11.35 11.86 14.05
C ILE A 145 11.72 11.09 12.79
N HIS A 146 11.00 10.02 12.49
CA HIS A 146 11.09 9.27 11.27
C HIS A 146 9.79 9.38 10.49
N MET A 147 9.85 9.87 9.25
CA MET A 147 8.66 10.07 8.41
C MET A 147 8.85 9.43 7.05
N GLU A 148 7.79 8.82 6.55
CA GLU A 148 7.75 8.20 5.25
C GLU A 148 6.40 8.44 4.59
N PHE A 149 6.42 9.08 3.40
CA PHE A 149 5.20 9.45 2.69
C PHE A 149 5.33 9.23 1.18
N TYR A 150 4.26 8.71 0.58
CA TYR A 150 4.15 8.62 -0.87
C TYR A 150 4.09 10.01 -1.51
N ILE A 151 3.28 10.92 -0.93
CA ILE A 151 3.16 12.31 -1.37
C ILE A 151 3.50 13.24 -0.20
N PHE A 152 4.46 14.13 -0.43
CA PHE A 152 4.81 15.22 0.45
C PHE A 152 4.92 16.47 -0.44
N ASP A 153 3.81 17.22 -0.60
CA ASP A 153 3.71 18.33 -1.53
C ASP A 153 4.31 19.64 -0.95
N ASP A 154 4.79 20.52 -1.83
CA ASP A 154 5.21 21.89 -1.48
C ASP A 154 4.00 22.84 -1.50
N ASP A 155 3.00 22.54 -0.67
CA ASP A 155 1.80 23.34 -0.47
C ASP A 155 1.71 23.84 0.98
N GLU A 156 0.57 24.40 1.39
CA GLU A 156 0.37 24.91 2.75
C GLU A 156 0.58 23.81 3.80
N VAL A 157 0.05 22.61 3.57
CA VAL A 157 0.18 21.48 4.49
C VAL A 157 1.62 21.02 4.60
N GLY A 158 2.27 20.77 3.46
CA GLY A 158 3.67 20.33 3.46
C GLY A 158 4.61 21.36 4.07
N ARG A 159 4.38 22.66 3.85
CA ARG A 159 5.19 23.74 4.46
C ARG A 159 5.01 23.83 5.97
N ARG A 160 3.78 23.65 6.48
CA ARG A 160 3.54 23.60 7.94
C ARG A 160 4.30 22.44 8.59
N VAL A 161 4.24 21.26 8.00
CA VAL A 161 4.99 20.08 8.50
C VAL A 161 6.49 20.35 8.43
N ARG A 162 7.00 20.80 7.26
CA ARG A 162 8.42 21.13 7.08
C ARG A 162 8.93 22.11 8.13
N GLN A 163 8.19 23.18 8.41
CA GLN A 163 8.59 24.19 9.40
C GLN A 163 8.83 23.54 10.77
N VAL A 164 7.91 22.70 11.25
CA VAL A 164 8.07 22.02 12.55
C VAL A 164 9.26 21.06 12.53
N LEU A 165 9.49 20.33 11.42
CA LEU A 165 10.65 19.45 11.28
C LEU A 165 11.97 20.23 11.32
N GLU A 166 12.04 21.39 10.66
CA GLU A 166 13.21 22.26 10.65
C GLU A 166 13.48 22.85 12.06
N GLU A 167 12.43 23.26 12.79
CA GLU A 167 12.53 23.72 14.18
C GLU A 167 13.08 22.61 15.07
N LYS A 168 12.59 21.37 14.92
CA LYS A 168 13.04 20.22 15.72
C LYS A 168 14.48 19.80 15.37
N ALA A 169 14.85 19.80 14.10
CA ALA A 169 16.22 19.52 13.68
C ALA A 169 17.21 20.54 14.26
N LYS A 170 16.86 21.85 14.25
CA LYS A 170 17.66 22.93 14.88
C LYS A 170 17.76 22.76 16.40
N ALA A 171 16.74 22.17 17.04
CA ALA A 171 16.75 21.86 18.46
C ALA A 171 17.53 20.58 18.83
N GLY A 172 18.15 19.90 17.83
CA GLY A 172 18.98 18.71 18.04
C GLY A 172 18.25 17.38 17.88
N VAL A 173 16.95 17.37 17.54
CA VAL A 173 16.19 16.14 17.25
C VAL A 173 16.67 15.54 15.94
N LYS A 174 16.90 14.22 15.89
CA LYS A 174 17.32 13.52 14.67
C LYS A 174 16.12 13.29 13.73
N VAL A 175 16.02 14.07 12.66
CA VAL A 175 14.89 13.99 11.73
C VAL A 175 15.31 13.29 10.45
N ARG A 176 14.58 12.21 10.10
CA ARG A 176 14.76 11.44 8.85
C ARG A 176 13.45 11.38 8.08
N VAL A 177 13.51 11.71 6.80
CA VAL A 177 12.36 11.73 5.91
C VAL A 177 12.63 10.91 4.66
N ILE A 178 11.75 9.96 4.36
CA ILE A 178 11.67 9.24 3.09
C ILE A 178 10.46 9.73 2.31
N TYR A 179 10.63 10.06 1.05
CA TYR A 179 9.52 10.36 0.14
C TYR A 179 9.63 9.53 -1.15
N ASP A 180 8.48 9.18 -1.76
CA ASP A 180 8.51 8.47 -3.04
C ASP A 180 8.89 9.43 -4.18
N ALA A 181 9.86 9.02 -5.01
CA ALA A 181 10.37 9.87 -6.07
C ALA A 181 9.36 10.21 -7.16
N VAL A 182 8.39 9.30 -7.43
CA VAL A 182 7.34 9.52 -8.43
C VAL A 182 6.12 10.18 -7.79
N GLY A 183 5.76 9.80 -6.57
CA GLY A 183 4.68 10.43 -5.83
C GLY A 183 4.91 11.93 -5.57
N CYS A 184 6.18 12.34 -5.48
CA CYS A 184 6.59 13.75 -5.31
C CYS A 184 7.20 14.35 -6.59
N TRP A 185 6.91 13.81 -7.77
CA TRP A 185 7.54 14.28 -9.03
C TRP A 185 7.22 15.73 -9.39
N SER A 186 6.07 16.23 -8.98
CA SER A 186 5.68 17.64 -9.16
C SER A 186 6.35 18.60 -8.17
N VAL A 187 6.97 18.09 -7.11
CA VAL A 187 7.59 18.88 -6.05
C VAL A 187 8.98 19.31 -6.47
N SER A 188 9.28 20.61 -6.32
CA SER A 188 10.61 21.14 -6.62
C SER A 188 11.67 20.53 -5.71
N SER A 189 12.82 20.16 -6.28
CA SER A 189 13.98 19.67 -5.49
C SER A 189 14.39 20.67 -4.40
N LYS A 190 14.18 21.97 -4.63
CA LYS A 190 14.48 23.03 -3.66
C LYS A 190 13.74 22.86 -2.33
N PHE A 191 12.51 22.29 -2.36
CA PHE A 191 11.75 22.03 -1.15
C PHE A 191 12.48 21.06 -0.23
N PHE A 192 12.96 19.94 -0.77
CA PHE A 192 13.71 18.92 -0.02
C PHE A 192 15.14 19.37 0.30
N GLU A 193 15.77 20.15 -0.58
CA GLU A 193 17.09 20.76 -0.33
C GLU A 193 17.08 21.71 0.85
N GLN A 194 15.99 22.48 1.04
CA GLN A 194 15.83 23.37 2.19
C GLN A 194 15.75 22.57 3.51
N MET A 195 15.00 21.45 3.52
CA MET A 195 14.97 20.55 4.67
C MET A 195 16.37 20.00 4.97
N SER A 196 17.11 19.59 3.94
CA SER A 196 18.48 19.06 4.11
C SER A 196 19.43 20.11 4.67
N LYS A 197 19.32 21.39 4.22
CA LYS A 197 20.11 22.50 4.76
C LYS A 197 19.79 22.82 6.22
N ALA A 198 18.58 22.52 6.67
CA ALA A 198 18.18 22.65 8.07
C ALA A 198 18.66 21.48 8.98
N GLY A 199 19.39 20.51 8.41
CA GLY A 199 19.91 19.36 9.16
C GLY A 199 19.01 18.11 9.13
N ILE A 200 17.97 18.07 8.29
CA ILE A 200 17.09 16.92 8.11
C ILE A 200 17.72 15.95 7.10
N GLU A 201 17.79 14.68 7.42
CA GLU A 201 18.21 13.64 6.49
C GLU A 201 17.02 13.26 5.58
N VAL A 202 17.01 13.77 4.34
CA VAL A 202 15.92 13.56 3.38
C VAL A 202 16.37 12.63 2.27
N ARG A 203 15.58 11.59 1.98
CA ARG A 203 15.89 10.60 0.94
C ARG A 203 14.70 10.28 0.04
N ALA A 204 14.97 10.22 -1.25
CA ALA A 204 13.99 9.78 -2.24
C ALA A 204 14.02 8.25 -2.37
N PHE A 205 12.86 7.63 -2.23
CA PHE A 205 12.69 6.19 -2.45
C PHE A 205 12.55 5.91 -3.94
N LEU A 206 13.29 4.91 -4.45
CA LEU A 206 13.27 4.45 -5.84
C LEU A 206 13.38 5.58 -6.87
N LYS A 207 14.50 6.34 -6.81
CA LYS A 207 14.81 7.35 -7.84
C LYS A 207 14.75 6.76 -9.25
N VAL A 208 14.07 7.44 -10.15
CA VAL A 208 13.92 7.05 -11.55
C VAL A 208 14.70 8.05 -12.41
N TYR A 209 15.88 7.65 -12.91
CA TYR A 209 16.72 8.52 -13.73
C TYR A 209 16.33 8.48 -15.23
N LEU A 210 15.91 7.32 -15.72
CA LEU A 210 15.48 7.09 -17.10
C LEU A 210 14.16 6.32 -17.08
N PRO A 211 13.00 7.00 -17.10
CA PRO A 211 11.68 6.37 -16.94
C PRO A 211 11.43 5.24 -17.94
N PHE A 212 11.85 5.42 -19.19
CA PHE A 212 11.62 4.46 -20.27
C PHE A 212 12.54 3.22 -20.25
N LEU A 213 13.60 3.24 -19.43
CA LEU A 213 14.56 2.13 -19.32
C LEU A 213 14.55 1.49 -17.92
N SER A 214 13.86 2.08 -16.96
CA SER A 214 13.85 1.65 -15.57
C SER A 214 12.54 0.93 -15.21
N GLY A 215 12.58 -0.41 -15.08
CA GLY A 215 11.46 -1.18 -14.52
C GLY A 215 11.06 -0.76 -13.09
N ARG A 216 11.86 0.10 -12.44
CA ARG A 216 11.59 0.64 -11.10
C ARG A 216 10.47 1.67 -11.06
N ILE A 217 10.02 2.20 -12.21
CA ILE A 217 8.88 3.15 -12.26
C ILE A 217 7.59 2.54 -11.74
N ASN A 218 7.43 1.23 -11.85
CA ASN A 218 6.23 0.50 -11.47
C ASN A 218 6.14 0.22 -9.96
N TYR A 219 7.28 0.15 -9.28
CA TYR A 219 7.35 -0.16 -7.85
C TYR A 219 7.42 1.11 -7.03
N ARG A 220 6.38 1.39 -6.22
CA ARG A 220 6.27 2.65 -5.46
C ARG A 220 6.21 2.39 -3.97
N ASN A 221 6.79 3.29 -3.21
CA ASN A 221 6.58 3.32 -1.77
C ASN A 221 5.28 4.07 -1.47
N HIS A 222 4.24 3.31 -1.18
CA HIS A 222 2.91 3.86 -0.93
C HIS A 222 2.60 3.98 0.57
N ARG A 223 3.55 3.72 1.45
CA ARG A 223 3.43 3.85 2.90
C ARG A 223 3.25 5.31 3.30
N LYS A 224 2.52 5.54 4.38
CA LYS A 224 2.33 6.84 5.01
C LYS A 224 2.43 6.61 6.50
N LEU A 225 3.59 6.89 7.05
CA LEU A 225 3.88 6.66 8.46
C LEU A 225 4.76 7.75 9.04
N THR A 226 4.57 8.02 10.32
CA THR A 226 5.43 8.88 11.13
C THR A 226 5.69 8.18 12.44
N ILE A 227 6.94 8.19 12.90
CA ILE A 227 7.34 7.68 14.21
C ILE A 227 8.03 8.81 14.96
N ILE A 228 7.62 9.02 16.21
CA ILE A 228 8.14 10.04 17.11
C ILE A 228 8.64 9.35 18.36
N ASP A 229 9.95 9.44 18.61
CA ASP A 229 10.66 8.92 19.79
C ASP A 229 10.43 7.41 20.03
N GLY A 230 10.07 6.64 18.96
CA GLY A 230 9.73 5.22 19.07
C GLY A 230 8.49 4.91 19.91
N LYS A 231 7.72 5.92 20.31
CA LYS A 231 6.62 5.89 21.27
C LYS A 231 5.26 6.21 20.65
N VAL A 232 5.23 7.22 19.77
CA VAL A 232 4.02 7.64 19.04
C VAL A 232 4.21 7.35 17.58
N GLY A 233 3.20 6.75 16.94
CA GLY A 233 3.20 6.44 15.52
C GLY A 233 1.92 6.90 14.84
N PHE A 234 2.04 7.35 13.59
CA PHE A 234 0.90 7.61 12.70
C PHE A 234 0.96 6.65 11.52
N ILE A 235 -0.19 6.09 11.13
CA ILE A 235 -0.33 5.17 9.99
C ILE A 235 -1.72 5.29 9.37
N GLY A 236 -1.80 5.27 8.04
CA GLY A 236 -3.10 5.29 7.36
C GLY A 236 -3.04 5.65 5.89
N GLY A 237 -4.14 6.17 5.35
CA GLY A 237 -4.28 6.50 3.94
C GLY A 237 -3.86 7.94 3.57
N MET A 238 -3.80 8.86 4.54
CA MET A 238 -3.59 10.29 4.29
C MET A 238 -2.14 10.62 3.98
N ASN A 239 -1.91 11.41 2.91
CA ASN A 239 -0.62 11.99 2.58
C ASN A 239 -0.51 13.44 3.09
N LEU A 240 0.67 14.04 2.93
CA LEU A 240 0.94 15.43 3.29
C LEU A 240 0.71 16.33 2.07
N ALA A 241 -0.55 16.65 1.80
CA ALA A 241 -0.96 17.53 0.72
C ALA A 241 -2.29 18.22 1.05
N GLU A 242 -2.45 19.45 0.56
CA GLU A 242 -3.58 20.35 0.85
C GLU A 242 -4.94 19.72 0.51
N ARG A 243 -5.01 18.89 -0.53
CA ARG A 243 -6.24 18.21 -0.92
C ARG A 243 -6.81 17.27 0.14
N TYR A 244 -5.98 16.73 1.04
CA TYR A 244 -6.45 15.90 2.16
C TYR A 244 -7.18 16.73 3.23
N VAL A 245 -6.85 18.03 3.33
CA VAL A 245 -7.44 18.98 4.28
C VAL A 245 -8.61 19.75 3.63
N LYS A 246 -8.37 20.35 2.45
CA LYS A 246 -9.36 21.21 1.77
C LYS A 246 -10.36 20.44 0.91
N GLY A 247 -10.08 19.15 0.63
CA GLY A 247 -10.90 18.34 -0.25
C GLY A 247 -10.61 18.59 -1.75
N VAL A 248 -11.58 18.22 -2.57
CA VAL A 248 -11.57 18.34 -4.03
C VAL A 248 -12.71 19.24 -4.49
N LYS A 249 -12.70 19.65 -5.77
CA LYS A 249 -13.75 20.54 -6.33
C LYS A 249 -15.21 20.05 -6.15
N TRP A 250 -15.39 18.72 -5.97
CA TRP A 250 -16.71 18.11 -5.84
C TRP A 250 -17.02 17.60 -4.43
N GLY A 251 -16.23 17.97 -3.42
CA GLY A 251 -16.51 17.65 -2.02
C GLY A 251 -15.28 17.40 -1.17
N ASN A 252 -15.46 16.77 -0.02
CA ASN A 252 -14.41 16.47 0.92
C ASN A 252 -13.49 15.33 0.41
N TRP A 253 -12.29 15.24 1.02
CA TRP A 253 -11.42 14.09 0.90
C TRP A 253 -11.59 13.23 2.16
N ARG A 254 -12.32 12.11 2.02
CA ARG A 254 -12.62 11.21 3.12
C ARG A 254 -11.58 10.09 3.17
N ASP A 255 -10.73 10.09 4.19
CA ASP A 255 -9.72 9.05 4.37
C ASP A 255 -9.68 8.61 5.84
N THR A 256 -8.91 7.58 6.18
CA THR A 256 -8.75 7.10 7.55
C THR A 256 -7.27 7.01 7.91
N HIS A 257 -6.93 7.56 9.07
CA HIS A 257 -5.58 7.54 9.64
C HIS A 257 -5.63 7.27 11.13
N LEU A 258 -4.61 6.61 11.64
CA LEU A 258 -4.49 6.25 13.05
C LEU A 258 -3.31 6.96 13.68
N LYS A 259 -3.47 7.36 14.94
CA LYS A 259 -2.39 7.62 15.87
C LYS A 259 -2.33 6.45 16.85
N VAL A 260 -1.17 5.87 17.00
CA VAL A 260 -0.88 4.73 17.88
C VAL A 260 0.13 5.18 18.93
N VAL A 261 -0.18 4.97 20.20
CA VAL A 261 0.74 5.19 21.30
C VAL A 261 0.98 3.86 22.01
N GLY A 262 2.23 3.39 22.03
CA GLY A 262 2.56 2.12 22.68
C GLY A 262 3.46 1.21 21.86
N LYS A 263 3.55 -0.04 22.28
CA LYS A 263 4.52 -1.03 21.79
C LYS A 263 4.36 -1.40 20.31
N ALA A 264 3.16 -1.25 19.73
CA ALA A 264 2.93 -1.49 18.31
C ALA A 264 3.70 -0.51 17.39
N VAL A 265 4.11 0.65 17.92
CA VAL A 265 4.99 1.61 17.22
C VAL A 265 6.33 0.97 16.85
N HIS A 266 6.80 -0.06 17.56
CA HIS A 266 8.01 -0.82 17.22
C HIS A 266 7.88 -1.52 15.86
N GLY A 267 6.67 -1.91 15.46
CA GLY A 267 6.40 -2.43 14.11
C GLY A 267 6.58 -1.35 13.04
N LEU A 268 6.03 -0.14 13.27
CA LEU A 268 6.20 1.01 12.37
C LEU A 268 7.67 1.43 12.28
N GLN A 269 8.36 1.48 13.42
CA GLN A 269 9.78 1.80 13.50
C GLN A 269 10.63 0.79 12.71
N THR A 270 10.34 -0.50 12.84
CA THR A 270 11.01 -1.55 12.07
C THR A 270 10.81 -1.37 10.57
N THR A 271 9.57 -1.06 10.15
CA THR A 271 9.23 -0.78 8.75
C THR A 271 10.07 0.38 8.20
N PHE A 272 10.09 1.52 8.91
CA PHE A 272 10.89 2.67 8.50
C PHE A 272 12.39 2.33 8.40
N LEU A 273 12.95 1.63 9.39
CA LEU A 273 14.38 1.30 9.40
C LEU A 273 14.79 0.35 8.28
N LEU A 274 13.89 -0.55 7.86
CA LEU A 274 14.09 -1.41 6.68
C LEU A 274 14.10 -0.56 5.40
N ASP A 275 13.19 0.39 5.27
CA ASP A 275 13.14 1.29 4.12
C ASP A 275 14.30 2.29 4.11
N TRP A 276 14.72 2.77 5.27
CA TRP A 276 15.94 3.58 5.40
C TRP A 276 17.17 2.80 4.93
N TYR A 277 17.32 1.56 5.40
CA TYR A 277 18.42 0.70 4.91
C TYR A 277 18.35 0.47 3.40
N TYR A 278 17.15 0.38 2.84
CA TYR A 278 16.99 0.20 1.39
C TYR A 278 17.54 1.41 0.60
N VAL A 279 17.32 2.63 1.08
CA VAL A 279 17.74 3.85 0.37
C VAL A 279 19.18 4.27 0.68
N GLU A 280 19.66 4.09 1.92
CA GLU A 280 20.98 4.56 2.40
C GLU A 280 22.02 3.47 2.55
N ARG A 281 21.62 2.21 2.64
CA ARG A 281 22.47 1.08 3.00
C ARG A 281 23.09 1.20 4.41
N GLU A 282 22.57 2.10 5.23
CA GLU A 282 22.94 2.29 6.62
C GLU A 282 22.02 1.49 7.55
N LEU A 283 22.57 0.61 8.36
CA LEU A 283 21.83 -0.21 9.32
C LEU A 283 21.73 0.53 10.66
N LEU A 284 20.60 1.18 10.91
CA LEU A 284 20.30 1.87 12.15
C LEU A 284 19.77 0.88 13.21
N THR A 285 20.53 0.66 14.27
CA THR A 285 20.20 -0.33 15.32
C THR A 285 20.24 0.25 16.74
N SER A 286 20.13 1.58 16.89
CA SER A 286 20.15 2.22 18.21
C SER A 286 19.00 1.71 19.10
N GLU A 287 19.31 1.55 20.39
CA GLU A 287 18.31 1.18 21.40
C GLU A 287 17.22 2.23 21.58
N GLU A 288 17.58 3.47 21.35
CA GLU A 288 16.70 4.63 21.46
C GLU A 288 15.49 4.58 20.50
N PHE A 289 15.61 3.81 19.39
CA PHE A 289 14.49 3.63 18.47
C PHE A 289 13.40 2.67 18.99
N PHE A 290 13.73 1.89 20.00
CA PHE A 290 12.85 0.89 20.61
C PHE A 290 12.83 1.05 22.14
N PRO A 291 12.30 2.17 22.66
CA PRO A 291 12.23 2.40 24.11
C PRO A 291 11.32 1.38 24.78
N LYS A 292 11.61 1.06 26.05
CA LYS A 292 10.66 0.29 26.86
C LYS A 292 9.45 1.16 27.18
N LEU A 293 8.26 0.66 26.84
CA LEU A 293 7.01 1.41 26.96
C LEU A 293 6.07 0.73 27.97
N PRO A 294 5.39 1.50 28.81
CA PRO A 294 4.28 0.98 29.61
C PRO A 294 3.08 0.69 28.71
N ASP A 295 2.03 0.14 29.30
CA ASP A 295 0.74 0.06 28.66
C ASP A 295 0.03 1.41 28.72
N TYR A 296 -0.48 1.87 27.56
CA TYR A 296 -1.23 3.12 27.39
C TYR A 296 -2.73 2.89 27.21
N GLY A 297 -3.12 1.66 26.85
CA GLY A 297 -4.49 1.26 26.59
C GLY A 297 -4.62 -0.27 26.51
N GLU A 298 -5.71 -0.76 25.94
CA GLU A 298 -6.00 -2.20 25.89
C GLU A 298 -5.90 -2.80 24.49
N SER A 299 -5.71 -1.94 23.47
CA SER A 299 -5.71 -2.42 22.07
C SER A 299 -4.50 -3.31 21.78
N ILE A 300 -4.76 -4.41 21.08
CA ILE A 300 -3.73 -5.28 20.50
C ILE A 300 -3.59 -4.91 19.03
N ALA A 301 -2.39 -4.58 18.59
CA ALA A 301 -2.13 -4.24 17.21
C ALA A 301 -0.93 -5.00 16.64
N GLN A 302 -1.02 -5.34 15.37
CA GLN A 302 0.00 -6.02 14.58
C GLN A 302 0.23 -5.22 13.30
N ILE A 303 1.45 -4.73 13.09
CA ILE A 303 1.83 -3.96 11.91
C ILE A 303 2.34 -4.94 10.85
N VAL A 304 1.70 -4.94 9.70
CA VAL A 304 1.98 -5.86 8.60
C VAL A 304 2.39 -5.09 7.37
N THR A 305 3.48 -5.49 6.74
CA THR A 305 3.99 -4.86 5.53
C THR A 305 3.62 -5.67 4.28
N GLY A 306 3.47 -4.98 3.15
CA GLY A 306 3.39 -5.57 1.82
C GLY A 306 4.58 -5.07 1.02
N GLU A 307 5.25 -5.96 0.28
CA GLU A 307 6.42 -5.61 -0.51
C GLU A 307 6.49 -6.42 -1.79
N PRO A 308 6.84 -5.81 -2.94
CA PRO A 308 6.99 -6.55 -4.19
C PRO A 308 8.15 -7.56 -4.16
N THR A 309 9.04 -7.44 -3.17
CA THR A 309 10.20 -8.32 -2.95
C THR A 309 9.93 -9.44 -1.95
N SER A 310 8.80 -9.42 -1.24
CA SER A 310 8.39 -10.52 -0.36
C SER A 310 8.05 -11.77 -1.19
N PRO A 311 8.41 -12.97 -0.74
CA PRO A 311 8.00 -14.22 -1.38
C PRO A 311 6.48 -14.44 -1.34
N TRP A 312 5.78 -13.75 -0.46
CA TRP A 312 4.34 -13.83 -0.24
C TRP A 312 3.68 -12.47 -0.46
N ALA A 313 2.42 -12.48 -0.83
CA ALA A 313 1.57 -11.29 -0.82
C ALA A 313 1.01 -11.09 0.61
N ASP A 314 1.85 -10.61 1.53
CA ASP A 314 1.66 -10.72 2.97
C ASP A 314 0.33 -10.14 3.46
N ILE A 315 0.02 -8.89 3.08
CA ILE A 315 -1.25 -8.22 3.42
C ILE A 315 -2.43 -8.93 2.74
N GLU A 316 -2.30 -9.32 1.47
CA GLU A 316 -3.37 -10.01 0.74
C GLU A 316 -3.75 -11.33 1.40
N HIS A 317 -2.76 -12.15 1.81
CA HIS A 317 -3.00 -13.40 2.55
C HIS A 317 -3.79 -13.14 3.84
N GLY A 318 -3.43 -12.08 4.57
CA GLY A 318 -4.15 -11.66 5.77
C GLY A 318 -5.58 -11.24 5.50
N LEU A 319 -5.80 -10.47 4.43
CA LEU A 319 -7.13 -10.04 4.03
C LEU A 319 -8.02 -11.20 3.58
N VAL A 320 -7.49 -12.09 2.73
CA VAL A 320 -8.21 -13.33 2.34
C VAL A 320 -8.60 -14.13 3.57
N LYS A 321 -7.66 -14.34 4.52
CA LYS A 321 -7.93 -15.05 5.77
C LYS A 321 -8.99 -14.35 6.62
N THR A 322 -8.98 -13.02 6.67
CA THR A 322 -9.98 -12.21 7.39
C THR A 322 -11.36 -12.32 6.75
N ILE A 323 -11.45 -12.15 5.42
CA ILE A 323 -12.72 -12.20 4.67
C ILE A 323 -13.38 -13.56 4.80
N VAL A 324 -12.64 -14.65 4.55
CA VAL A 324 -13.16 -16.02 4.64
C VAL A 324 -13.45 -16.44 6.09
N GLY A 325 -12.75 -15.83 7.06
CA GLY A 325 -12.95 -16.06 8.48
C GLY A 325 -14.13 -15.29 9.10
N ALA A 326 -14.68 -14.30 8.41
CA ALA A 326 -15.80 -13.50 8.88
C ALA A 326 -17.06 -14.37 9.06
N LYS A 327 -17.78 -14.15 10.16
CA LYS A 327 -18.97 -14.92 10.53
C LYS A 327 -20.26 -14.11 10.46
N LYS A 328 -20.21 -12.82 10.79
CA LYS A 328 -21.37 -11.94 10.83
C LYS A 328 -21.34 -10.94 9.71
N TYR A 329 -20.24 -10.21 9.59
CA TYR A 329 -20.07 -9.18 8.57
C TYR A 329 -18.61 -8.87 8.25
N PHE A 330 -18.40 -8.38 7.03
CA PHE A 330 -17.14 -7.78 6.58
C PHE A 330 -17.45 -6.52 5.78
N TYR A 331 -17.03 -5.35 6.30
CA TYR A 331 -17.23 -4.06 5.67
C TYR A 331 -15.90 -3.49 5.22
N VAL A 332 -15.84 -2.98 3.98
CA VAL A 332 -14.62 -2.45 3.39
C VAL A 332 -14.87 -1.13 2.67
N GLN A 333 -13.97 -0.17 2.90
CA GLN A 333 -13.84 1.08 2.15
C GLN A 333 -12.54 1.04 1.35
N THR A 334 -12.59 1.36 0.06
CA THR A 334 -11.41 1.47 -0.80
C THR A 334 -11.65 2.48 -1.93
N PRO A 335 -10.65 3.32 -2.30
CA PRO A 335 -10.79 4.24 -3.43
C PRO A 335 -10.84 3.53 -4.77
N TYR A 336 -10.10 2.42 -4.88
CA TYR A 336 -9.97 1.60 -6.09
C TYR A 336 -10.28 0.16 -5.75
N PHE A 337 -11.16 -0.44 -6.54
CA PHE A 337 -11.55 -1.84 -6.41
C PHE A 337 -11.22 -2.58 -7.72
N LEU A 338 -9.95 -2.95 -7.85
CA LEU A 338 -9.44 -3.81 -8.93
C LEU A 338 -8.86 -5.08 -8.29
N PRO A 339 -9.70 -5.91 -7.66
CA PRO A 339 -9.24 -6.98 -6.81
C PRO A 339 -8.49 -8.04 -7.61
N THR A 340 -7.49 -8.64 -6.96
CA THR A 340 -6.91 -9.89 -7.41
C THR A 340 -7.93 -11.01 -7.34
N GLU A 341 -7.67 -12.12 -8.05
CA GLU A 341 -8.57 -13.27 -8.04
C GLU A 341 -8.81 -13.85 -6.63
N PRO A 342 -7.80 -14.01 -5.75
CA PRO A 342 -8.03 -14.47 -4.37
C PRO A 342 -8.95 -13.55 -3.55
N ILE A 343 -8.80 -12.23 -3.66
CA ILE A 343 -9.66 -11.26 -2.95
C ILE A 343 -11.09 -11.31 -3.47
N LEU A 344 -11.26 -11.31 -4.80
CA LEU A 344 -12.58 -11.39 -5.42
C LEU A 344 -13.31 -12.66 -5.00
N PHE A 345 -12.62 -13.79 -5.09
CA PHE A 345 -13.15 -15.09 -4.68
C PHE A 345 -13.51 -15.15 -3.19
N ALA A 346 -12.67 -14.57 -2.32
CA ALA A 346 -12.94 -14.52 -0.88
C ALA A 346 -14.21 -13.70 -0.55
N LEU A 347 -14.37 -12.51 -1.16
CA LEU A 347 -15.56 -11.66 -0.97
C LEU A 347 -16.84 -12.36 -1.45
N GLN A 348 -16.77 -13.00 -2.62
CA GLN A 348 -17.89 -13.77 -3.16
C GLN A 348 -18.23 -14.96 -2.25
N THR A 349 -17.24 -15.71 -1.81
CA THR A 349 -17.42 -16.88 -0.93
C THR A 349 -18.07 -16.47 0.40
N ALA A 350 -17.60 -15.39 1.04
CA ALA A 350 -18.16 -14.89 2.27
C ALA A 350 -19.63 -14.46 2.10
N ALA A 351 -19.94 -13.70 1.04
CA ALA A 351 -21.30 -13.24 0.76
C ALA A 351 -22.24 -14.40 0.44
N LEU A 352 -21.82 -15.36 -0.39
CA LEU A 352 -22.60 -16.57 -0.71
C LEU A 352 -22.82 -17.47 0.51
N ALA A 353 -21.89 -17.44 1.48
CA ALA A 353 -22.05 -18.13 2.77
C ALA A 353 -22.96 -17.40 3.77
N GLY A 354 -23.55 -16.27 3.39
CA GLY A 354 -24.50 -15.52 4.23
C GLY A 354 -23.89 -14.45 5.12
N VAL A 355 -22.60 -14.14 4.98
CA VAL A 355 -21.94 -13.02 5.67
C VAL A 355 -22.45 -11.71 5.06
N ASP A 356 -22.76 -10.70 5.89
CA ASP A 356 -23.10 -9.35 5.40
C ASP A 356 -21.82 -8.65 4.90
N VAL A 357 -21.51 -8.80 3.61
CA VAL A 357 -20.35 -8.17 2.97
C VAL A 357 -20.78 -6.84 2.35
N ARG A 358 -20.13 -5.75 2.74
CA ARG A 358 -20.39 -4.40 2.20
C ARG A 358 -19.10 -3.79 1.65
N LEU A 359 -19.16 -3.35 0.40
CA LEU A 359 -18.11 -2.64 -0.30
C LEU A 359 -18.53 -1.18 -0.50
N MET A 360 -17.72 -0.24 -0.05
CA MET A 360 -17.91 1.18 -0.31
C MET A 360 -16.76 1.73 -1.14
N ILE A 361 -17.11 2.39 -2.24
CA ILE A 361 -16.20 3.02 -3.21
C ILE A 361 -16.62 4.47 -3.45
N PRO A 362 -15.77 5.34 -3.98
CA PRO A 362 -16.17 6.70 -4.34
C PRO A 362 -17.12 6.68 -5.55
N GLN A 363 -18.08 7.61 -5.57
CA GLN A 363 -18.94 7.82 -6.74
C GLN A 363 -18.16 8.46 -7.88
N LYS A 364 -17.26 9.42 -7.56
CA LYS A 364 -16.33 10.06 -8.50
C LYS A 364 -14.91 9.79 -8.03
N SER A 365 -14.04 9.42 -8.95
CA SER A 365 -12.64 9.17 -8.66
C SER A 365 -11.75 10.32 -9.15
N ASP A 366 -10.57 10.42 -8.58
CA ASP A 366 -9.50 11.32 -9.00
C ASP A 366 -8.80 10.87 -10.30
N THR A 367 -8.99 9.60 -10.69
CA THR A 367 -8.40 8.98 -11.88
C THR A 367 -9.43 8.22 -12.70
N VAL A 368 -9.38 8.35 -14.02
CA VAL A 368 -10.38 7.79 -14.94
C VAL A 368 -10.22 6.28 -15.12
N LEU A 369 -9.02 5.79 -15.43
CA LEU A 369 -8.81 4.36 -15.73
C LEU A 369 -9.08 3.46 -14.51
N PRO A 370 -8.51 3.71 -13.32
CA PRO A 370 -8.86 2.94 -12.11
C PRO A 370 -10.34 2.99 -11.77
N HIS A 371 -11.03 4.10 -12.04
CA HIS A 371 -12.48 4.20 -11.83
C HIS A 371 -13.25 3.26 -12.77
N LEU A 372 -13.00 3.30 -14.08
CA LEU A 372 -13.61 2.40 -15.06
C LEU A 372 -13.30 0.94 -14.75
N GLY A 373 -12.06 0.64 -14.38
CA GLY A 373 -11.67 -0.68 -13.91
C GLY A 373 -12.49 -1.13 -12.69
N THR A 374 -12.63 -0.26 -11.68
CA THR A 374 -13.48 -0.54 -10.50
C THR A 374 -14.91 -0.90 -10.90
N LEU A 375 -15.53 -0.11 -11.78
CA LEU A 375 -16.90 -0.35 -12.24
C LEU A 375 -17.07 -1.71 -12.91
N SER A 376 -16.04 -2.22 -13.60
CA SER A 376 -16.08 -3.50 -14.31
C SER A 376 -16.24 -4.71 -13.38
N TYR A 377 -15.79 -4.63 -12.13
CA TYR A 377 -15.87 -5.70 -11.15
C TYR A 377 -17.18 -5.71 -10.33
N LEU A 378 -17.95 -4.60 -10.36
CA LEU A 378 -19.13 -4.49 -9.50
C LEU A 378 -20.20 -5.54 -9.77
N ARG A 379 -20.37 -5.93 -11.05
CA ARG A 379 -21.31 -7.00 -11.41
C ARG A 379 -20.97 -8.31 -10.70
N ASP A 380 -19.70 -8.67 -10.65
CA ASP A 380 -19.23 -9.95 -10.12
C ASP A 380 -19.52 -10.05 -8.61
N VAL A 381 -19.30 -8.97 -7.86
CA VAL A 381 -19.57 -8.94 -6.41
C VAL A 381 -21.06 -8.80 -6.11
N LEU A 382 -21.81 -8.00 -6.90
CA LEU A 382 -23.25 -7.85 -6.77
C LEU A 382 -24.00 -9.17 -7.02
N GLN A 383 -23.53 -9.99 -7.98
CA GLN A 383 -24.10 -11.32 -8.25
C GLN A 383 -23.92 -12.30 -7.08
N ALA A 384 -22.85 -12.16 -6.32
CA ALA A 384 -22.60 -12.96 -5.12
C ALA A 384 -23.36 -12.46 -3.88
N GLY A 385 -24.05 -11.32 -3.97
CA GLY A 385 -24.82 -10.75 -2.84
C GLY A 385 -24.06 -9.71 -2.03
N VAL A 386 -22.86 -9.28 -2.44
CA VAL A 386 -22.15 -8.15 -1.81
C VAL A 386 -22.95 -6.88 -2.01
N LYS A 387 -23.16 -6.11 -0.94
CA LYS A 387 -23.84 -4.82 -0.98
C LYS A 387 -22.82 -3.73 -1.33
N VAL A 388 -23.02 -3.07 -2.47
CA VAL A 388 -22.11 -2.03 -2.96
C VAL A 388 -22.69 -0.64 -2.73
N TYR A 389 -21.87 0.27 -2.20
CA TYR A 389 -22.23 1.66 -1.91
C TYR A 389 -21.28 2.61 -2.60
N ARG A 390 -21.79 3.66 -3.24
CA ARG A 390 -21.01 4.74 -3.88
C ARG A 390 -21.10 6.02 -3.07
N TYR A 391 -20.01 6.41 -2.43
CA TYR A 391 -19.92 7.60 -1.58
C TYR A 391 -20.04 8.87 -2.40
N LYS A 392 -20.90 9.83 -1.97
CA LYS A 392 -21.32 11.01 -2.77
C LYS A 392 -20.73 12.34 -2.29
N LYS A 393 -20.37 12.46 -1.02
CA LYS A 393 -19.95 13.75 -0.43
C LYS A 393 -18.56 14.23 -0.85
N GLY A 394 -17.85 13.48 -1.70
CA GLY A 394 -16.53 13.82 -2.16
C GLY A 394 -15.75 12.62 -2.68
N PHE A 395 -14.46 12.60 -2.43
CA PHE A 395 -13.60 11.47 -2.78
C PHE A 395 -13.32 10.59 -1.56
N LEU A 396 -13.84 9.36 -1.59
CA LEU A 396 -13.54 8.35 -0.58
C LEU A 396 -12.20 7.71 -0.91
N HIS A 397 -11.18 8.00 -0.10
CA HIS A 397 -9.84 7.44 -0.26
C HIS A 397 -9.44 6.51 0.90
N SER A 398 -10.35 6.20 1.81
CA SER A 398 -10.14 5.35 2.98
C SER A 398 -9.80 3.90 2.59
N LYS A 399 -8.89 3.29 3.34
CA LYS A 399 -8.55 1.87 3.29
C LYS A 399 -8.85 1.28 4.66
N LEU A 400 -10.13 1.24 4.97
CA LEU A 400 -10.69 0.75 6.23
C LEU A 400 -11.40 -0.57 5.98
N MET A 401 -11.16 -1.55 6.84
CA MET A 401 -11.92 -2.79 6.89
C MET A 401 -12.28 -3.10 8.33
N VAL A 402 -13.51 -3.57 8.54
CA VAL A 402 -14.04 -3.95 9.87
C VAL A 402 -14.73 -5.29 9.76
N SER A 403 -14.45 -6.19 10.69
CA SER A 403 -15.06 -7.51 10.73
C SER A 403 -15.51 -7.89 12.14
N ASP A 404 -16.74 -8.40 12.23
CA ASP A 404 -17.29 -9.17 13.36
C ASP A 404 -17.19 -8.49 14.74
N ASP A 405 -17.23 -7.14 14.78
CA ASP A 405 -17.09 -6.32 16.00
C ASP A 405 -15.79 -6.62 16.80
N ALA A 406 -14.71 -7.07 16.14
CA ALA A 406 -13.49 -7.46 16.84
C ALA A 406 -12.18 -7.17 16.09
N LEU A 407 -12.22 -7.00 14.78
CA LEU A 407 -11.04 -6.73 13.96
C LEU A 407 -11.25 -5.47 13.11
N VAL A 408 -10.25 -4.60 13.16
CA VAL A 408 -10.12 -3.43 12.27
C VAL A 408 -8.80 -3.51 11.55
N THR A 409 -8.76 -3.17 10.25
CA THR A 409 -7.51 -2.86 9.58
C THR A 409 -7.58 -1.50 8.89
N VAL A 410 -6.54 -0.70 9.12
CA VAL A 410 -6.32 0.61 8.49
C VAL A 410 -4.88 0.68 8.04
N GLY A 411 -4.67 1.19 6.83
CA GLY A 411 -3.32 1.34 6.30
C GLY A 411 -3.27 2.05 4.97
N SER A 412 -2.26 1.73 4.20
CA SER A 412 -2.04 2.33 2.89
C SER A 412 -2.59 1.49 1.72
N THR A 413 -2.93 0.21 1.95
CA THR A 413 -3.25 -0.79 0.94
C THR A 413 -4.64 -0.63 0.36
N ASN A 414 -4.77 -0.34 -0.92
CA ASN A 414 -6.02 -0.42 -1.67
C ASN A 414 -6.39 -1.87 -1.99
N MET A 415 -7.66 -2.10 -2.38
CA MET A 415 -8.12 -3.39 -2.92
C MET A 415 -7.80 -3.49 -4.42
N ASP A 416 -6.51 -3.39 -4.80
CA ASP A 416 -6.08 -3.43 -6.19
C ASP A 416 -4.78 -4.25 -6.40
N PHE A 417 -4.56 -4.69 -7.64
CA PHE A 417 -3.35 -5.43 -8.03
C PHE A 417 -2.08 -4.70 -7.66
N ARG A 418 -2.07 -3.36 -7.86
CA ARG A 418 -0.89 -2.56 -7.63
C ARG A 418 -0.45 -2.57 -6.17
N SER A 419 -1.39 -2.47 -5.24
CA SER A 419 -1.11 -2.54 -3.81
C SER A 419 -0.62 -3.91 -3.37
N PHE A 420 -1.12 -5.01 -3.96
CA PHE A 420 -0.73 -6.36 -3.56
C PHE A 420 0.54 -6.88 -4.24
N GLU A 421 0.86 -6.40 -5.46
CA GLU A 421 1.95 -6.96 -6.25
C GLU A 421 3.13 -5.99 -6.49
N HIS A 422 2.91 -4.67 -6.43
CA HIS A 422 3.89 -3.69 -6.91
C HIS A 422 4.29 -2.63 -5.89
N ASN A 423 3.43 -2.29 -4.96
CA ASN A 423 3.72 -1.26 -3.99
C ASN A 423 4.36 -1.81 -2.70
N PHE A 424 5.13 -0.94 -2.04
CA PHE A 424 5.45 -1.10 -0.63
C PHE A 424 4.30 -0.50 0.17
N GLU A 425 3.62 -1.34 0.92
CA GLU A 425 2.42 -0.99 1.69
C GLU A 425 2.61 -1.31 3.18
N VAL A 426 1.75 -0.76 4.02
CA VAL A 426 1.71 -1.06 5.45
C VAL A 426 0.29 -0.96 5.97
N ASN A 427 -0.14 -1.95 6.75
CA ASN A 427 -1.44 -1.98 7.42
C ASN A 427 -1.28 -2.29 8.90
N ALA A 428 -2.08 -1.65 9.75
CA ALA A 428 -2.31 -2.05 11.12
C ALA A 428 -3.51 -3.00 11.17
N PHE A 429 -3.32 -4.19 11.73
CA PHE A 429 -4.38 -5.12 12.10
C PHE A 429 -4.61 -5.02 13.60
N ILE A 430 -5.79 -4.59 14.00
CA ILE A 430 -6.10 -4.23 15.38
C ILE A 430 -7.23 -5.12 15.88
N TYR A 431 -6.94 -5.84 16.97
CA TYR A 431 -7.84 -6.76 17.63
C TYR A 431 -8.44 -6.07 18.86
N ASP A 432 -9.49 -5.26 18.62
CA ASP A 432 -10.11 -4.41 19.64
C ASP A 432 -11.60 -4.25 19.36
N LYS A 433 -12.44 -4.66 20.31
CA LYS A 433 -13.90 -4.64 20.16
C LYS A 433 -14.47 -3.23 20.14
N GLN A 434 -13.93 -2.34 20.98
CA GLN A 434 -14.42 -0.97 21.06
C GLN A 434 -14.10 -0.23 19.77
N LEU A 435 -12.84 -0.31 19.33
CA LEU A 435 -12.41 0.30 18.07
C LEU A 435 -13.18 -0.27 16.87
N ALA A 436 -13.45 -1.59 16.84
CA ALA A 436 -14.22 -2.21 15.77
C ALA A 436 -15.65 -1.70 15.74
N SER A 437 -16.29 -1.53 16.92
CA SER A 437 -17.62 -0.92 17.02
C SER A 437 -17.63 0.52 16.54
N ASP A 438 -16.59 1.30 16.89
CA ASP A 438 -16.46 2.70 16.47
C ASP A 438 -16.27 2.82 14.96
N MET A 439 -15.40 2.02 14.38
CA MET A 439 -15.15 2.01 12.94
C MET A 439 -16.35 1.48 12.14
N LYS A 440 -17.09 0.54 12.68
CA LYS A 440 -18.39 0.14 12.10
C LYS A 440 -19.38 1.30 12.07
N ARG A 441 -19.46 2.08 13.15
CA ARG A 441 -20.32 3.29 13.19
C ARG A 441 -19.87 4.31 12.13
N VAL A 442 -18.58 4.53 12.00
CA VAL A 442 -18.00 5.39 10.94
C VAL A 442 -18.40 4.88 9.55
N PHE A 443 -18.28 3.57 9.28
CA PHE A 443 -18.72 2.98 8.01
C PHE A 443 -20.21 3.21 7.74
N ILE A 444 -21.08 3.00 8.74
CA ILE A 444 -22.53 3.19 8.62
C ILE A 444 -22.89 4.68 8.40
N GLN A 445 -22.15 5.58 9.04
CA GLN A 445 -22.31 7.02 8.81
C GLN A 445 -21.94 7.41 7.36
N ASP A 446 -20.79 6.93 6.85
CA ASP A 446 -20.40 7.13 5.46
C ASP A 446 -21.39 6.46 4.47
N GLN A 447 -21.99 5.34 4.87
CA GLN A 447 -23.03 4.65 4.09
C GLN A 447 -24.29 5.51 3.94
N ALA A 448 -24.68 6.29 4.96
CA ALA A 448 -25.80 7.20 4.87
C ALA A 448 -25.58 8.32 3.82
N ASP A 449 -24.31 8.66 3.55
CA ASP A 449 -23.89 9.61 2.53
C ASP A 449 -23.60 8.96 1.16
N SER A 450 -23.98 7.70 0.99
CA SER A 450 -23.71 6.88 -0.20
C SER A 450 -24.99 6.47 -0.91
N GLU A 451 -24.87 6.10 -2.17
CA GLU A 451 -25.93 5.49 -2.98
C GLU A 451 -25.67 3.99 -3.10
N GLN A 452 -26.65 3.18 -2.72
CA GLN A 452 -26.55 1.73 -2.92
C GLN A 452 -26.74 1.35 -4.38
N VAL A 453 -25.90 0.46 -4.86
CA VAL A 453 -25.97 -0.09 -6.22
C VAL A 453 -26.72 -1.43 -6.18
N PHE A 454 -27.71 -1.59 -7.05
CA PHE A 454 -28.48 -2.83 -7.17
C PHE A 454 -28.18 -3.52 -8.49
N LEU A 455 -28.05 -4.85 -8.45
CA LEU A 455 -27.70 -5.67 -9.64
C LEU A 455 -28.70 -5.45 -10.79
N LYS A 456 -29.99 -5.31 -10.48
CA LYS A 456 -31.04 -5.12 -11.49
C LYS A 456 -30.82 -3.84 -12.30
N GLU A 457 -30.55 -2.73 -11.62
CA GLU A 457 -30.24 -1.43 -12.25
C GLU A 457 -28.89 -1.47 -12.94
N TRP A 458 -27.89 -2.10 -12.33
CA TRP A 458 -26.54 -2.23 -12.87
C TRP A 458 -26.52 -2.94 -14.23
N ASN A 459 -27.35 -3.98 -14.39
CA ASN A 459 -27.47 -4.73 -15.64
C ASN A 459 -28.19 -3.97 -16.77
N LYS A 460 -28.94 -2.89 -16.47
CA LYS A 460 -29.62 -2.07 -17.47
C LYS A 460 -28.70 -1.07 -18.18
N ARG A 461 -27.46 -0.92 -17.72
CA ARG A 461 -26.51 0.02 -18.32
C ARG A 461 -26.22 -0.33 -19.78
N PRO A 462 -25.92 0.67 -20.63
CA PRO A 462 -25.60 0.49 -22.04
C PRO A 462 -24.46 -0.50 -22.26
N TRP A 463 -24.53 -1.25 -23.35
CA TRP A 463 -23.48 -2.24 -23.67
C TRP A 463 -22.10 -1.61 -23.93
N TYR A 464 -22.06 -0.39 -24.47
CA TYR A 464 -20.81 0.32 -24.75
C TYR A 464 -20.06 0.73 -23.49
N GLU A 465 -20.77 1.11 -22.40
CA GLU A 465 -20.13 1.34 -21.11
C GLU A 465 -19.44 0.07 -20.60
N ARG A 466 -20.16 -1.05 -20.66
CA ARG A 466 -19.62 -2.36 -20.28
C ARG A 466 -18.44 -2.79 -21.13
N LEU A 467 -18.44 -2.45 -22.43
CA LEU A 467 -17.32 -2.72 -23.33
C LEU A 467 -16.07 -1.92 -22.92
N VAL A 468 -16.23 -0.62 -22.66
CA VAL A 468 -15.13 0.24 -22.21
C VAL A 468 -14.57 -0.25 -20.88
N GLU A 469 -15.44 -0.49 -19.90
CA GLU A 469 -15.05 -1.02 -18.58
C GLU A 469 -14.32 -2.36 -18.69
N GLY A 470 -14.84 -3.28 -19.51
CA GLY A 470 -14.25 -4.59 -19.77
C GLY A 470 -12.88 -4.48 -20.45
N THR A 471 -12.71 -3.52 -21.37
CA THR A 471 -11.40 -3.24 -21.98
C THR A 471 -10.39 -2.74 -20.95
N VAL A 472 -10.80 -1.82 -20.08
CA VAL A 472 -9.94 -1.32 -18.99
C VAL A 472 -9.62 -2.44 -17.99
N ARG A 473 -10.56 -3.36 -17.73
CA ARG A 473 -10.32 -4.53 -16.85
C ARG A 473 -9.13 -5.39 -17.33
N LEU A 474 -8.91 -5.51 -18.64
CA LEU A 474 -7.74 -6.23 -19.17
C LEU A 474 -6.42 -5.57 -18.75
N MET A 475 -6.46 -4.27 -18.45
CA MET A 475 -5.31 -3.51 -17.97
C MET A 475 -5.19 -3.50 -16.42
N ALA A 476 -6.14 -4.08 -15.69
CA ALA A 476 -6.16 -4.05 -14.23
C ALA A 476 -4.82 -4.46 -13.56
N PRO A 477 -4.07 -5.46 -14.07
CA PRO A 477 -2.76 -5.80 -13.51
C PRO A 477 -1.67 -4.72 -13.70
N LEU A 478 -1.95 -3.70 -14.53
CA LEU A 478 -1.03 -2.59 -14.82
C LEU A 478 -1.43 -1.28 -14.13
N LEU A 479 -2.68 -1.20 -13.62
CA LEU A 479 -3.33 -0.02 -12.99
C LEU A 479 -3.20 0.00 -11.45
#